data_c9cb9929557fc2edf187d1c8d6896b5c
#
_entry.id   c9cb9929557fc2edf187d1c8d6896b5c
#
_cell.length_a   1.000
_cell.length_b   1.000
_cell.length_c   1.000
_cell.angle_alpha   90.00
_cell.angle_beta   90.00
_cell.angle_gamma   90.00
#
_symmetry.space_group_name_H-M   'P 1'
#
loop_
_entity.id
_entity.type
_entity.pdbx_description
1 polymer ?
#
loop_
_entity_poly.entity_id
_entity_poly.type
_entity_poly.pdbx_seq_one_letter_code
_entity_poly.pdbx_strand_id
1 'polypeptide(L)'
;MGEIIQFDVLGLPAPQGSKSAFVVAGRAVIVDGSSKTGRDKHALWRSQVSDAANAARGKTQFAGPVGVSVVFYLPLPASDPHRTLHATRPDADKALRSVLDSLTTSGLVRDDSQVYEVKATKLYARDGHWTGASIQVWDASEDELRYRAESKAASRAKR
;
A
#
# COMPACT_ATOMS: atom_id res chain seq x y z
N MET A 1 14.86 17.37 -5.37
CA MET A 1 13.73 16.42 -5.40
C MET A 1 14.32 15.02 -5.30
N GLY A 2 13.91 14.25 -4.31
CA GLY A 2 14.41 12.90 -4.09
C GLY A 2 14.06 11.92 -5.22
N GLU A 3 14.67 10.74 -5.20
CA GLU A 3 14.37 9.68 -6.15
C GLU A 3 12.89 9.26 -6.04
N ILE A 4 12.24 9.05 -7.20
CA ILE A 4 10.86 8.60 -7.30
C ILE A 4 10.83 7.33 -8.15
N ILE A 5 10.20 6.29 -7.63
CA ILE A 5 9.93 5.06 -8.38
C ILE A 5 8.41 4.93 -8.54
N GLN A 6 7.98 4.83 -9.80
CA GLN A 6 6.56 4.68 -10.14
C GLN A 6 6.38 3.46 -11.03
N PHE A 7 5.31 2.69 -10.76
CA PHE A 7 4.97 1.51 -11.55
C PHE A 7 3.49 1.19 -11.45
N ASP A 8 3.01 0.45 -12.43
CA ASP A 8 1.65 -0.07 -12.49
C ASP A 8 1.64 -1.57 -12.22
N VAL A 9 0.59 -2.03 -11.57
CA VAL A 9 0.35 -3.44 -11.28
C VAL A 9 -1.01 -3.83 -11.85
N LEU A 10 -1.00 -4.71 -12.84
CA LEU A 10 -2.23 -5.24 -13.41
C LEU A 10 -2.70 -6.44 -12.59
N GLY A 11 -3.98 -6.48 -12.29
CA GLY A 11 -4.58 -7.57 -11.52
C GLY A 11 -5.81 -7.11 -10.77
N LEU A 12 -6.25 -7.90 -9.81
CA LEU A 12 -7.37 -7.56 -8.96
C LEU A 12 -6.84 -7.24 -7.56
N PRO A 13 -6.86 -5.98 -7.13
CA PRO A 13 -6.46 -5.62 -5.78
C PRO A 13 -7.21 -6.43 -4.73
N ALA A 14 -6.48 -7.09 -3.85
CA ALA A 14 -7.04 -7.92 -2.80
C ALA A 14 -6.57 -7.44 -1.42
N PRO A 15 -7.51 -7.26 -0.46
CA PRO A 15 -7.17 -6.78 0.88
C PRO A 15 -6.49 -7.89 1.69
N GLN A 16 -5.64 -7.46 2.62
CA GLN A 16 -5.17 -8.35 3.68
C GLN A 16 -6.35 -8.73 4.59
N GLY A 17 -6.52 -10.01 4.88
CA GLY A 17 -7.55 -10.50 5.78
C GLY A 17 -7.36 -9.98 7.21
N SER A 18 -8.46 -9.86 7.95
CA SER A 18 -8.41 -9.62 9.39
C SER A 18 -8.01 -10.90 10.10
N LYS A 19 -7.09 -10.81 11.07
CA LYS A 19 -6.79 -11.93 11.95
C LYS A 19 -7.88 -12.07 12.99
N SER A 20 -8.36 -13.29 13.20
CA SER A 20 -9.27 -13.64 14.29
C SER A 20 -8.52 -14.47 15.31
N ALA A 21 -8.67 -14.12 16.59
CA ALA A 21 -8.10 -14.90 17.69
C ALA A 21 -9.25 -15.61 18.44
N PHE A 22 -9.08 -16.89 18.71
CA PHE A 22 -9.97 -17.65 19.58
C PHE A 22 -9.16 -18.62 20.44
N VAL A 23 -9.78 -19.05 21.53
CA VAL A 23 -9.13 -19.97 22.46
C VAL A 23 -9.62 -21.39 22.16
N VAL A 24 -8.68 -22.29 21.89
CA VAL A 24 -8.94 -23.72 21.73
C VAL A 24 -8.12 -24.47 22.77
N ALA A 25 -8.77 -25.26 23.61
CA ALA A 25 -8.12 -26.02 24.67
C ALA A 25 -7.18 -25.18 25.55
N GLY A 26 -7.59 -23.96 25.91
CA GLY A 26 -6.80 -23.06 26.76
C GLY A 26 -5.64 -22.35 26.08
N ARG A 27 -5.48 -22.49 24.76
CA ARG A 27 -4.43 -21.82 23.97
C ARG A 27 -5.05 -20.82 23.01
N ALA A 28 -4.45 -19.62 22.94
CA ALA A 28 -4.83 -18.64 21.94
C ALA A 28 -4.38 -19.11 20.55
N VAL A 29 -5.32 -19.21 19.63
CA VAL A 29 -5.09 -19.53 18.21
C VAL A 29 -5.45 -18.32 17.37
N ILE A 30 -4.50 -17.81 16.63
CA ILE A 30 -4.69 -16.71 15.68
C ILE A 30 -4.82 -17.32 14.29
N VAL A 31 -5.94 -17.05 13.63
CA VAL A 31 -6.15 -17.48 12.24
C VAL A 31 -6.46 -16.28 11.36
N ASP A 32 -6.11 -16.40 10.09
CA ASP A 32 -6.59 -15.49 9.07
C ASP A 32 -8.10 -15.72 8.89
N GLY A 33 -8.90 -14.70 9.18
CA GLY A 33 -10.36 -14.74 9.06
C GLY A 33 -10.85 -14.80 7.60
N SER A 34 -9.95 -14.76 6.62
CA SER A 34 -10.30 -14.87 5.20
C SER A 34 -10.65 -16.29 4.81
N SER A 35 -11.59 -16.45 3.85
CA SER A 35 -11.82 -17.71 3.19
C SER A 35 -10.56 -18.18 2.43
N LYS A 36 -10.47 -19.49 2.11
CA LYS A 36 -9.38 -20.02 1.29
C LYS A 36 -9.22 -19.22 -0.02
N THR A 37 -10.32 -18.98 -0.74
CA THR A 37 -10.32 -18.17 -1.97
C THR A 37 -9.83 -16.74 -1.73
N GLY A 38 -10.17 -16.12 -0.60
CA GLY A 38 -9.69 -14.79 -0.23
C GLY A 38 -8.19 -14.78 0.01
N ARG A 39 -7.63 -15.79 0.69
CA ARG A 39 -6.19 -15.94 0.90
C ARG A 39 -5.43 -16.15 -0.41
N ASP A 40 -5.96 -16.98 -1.32
CA ASP A 40 -5.35 -17.23 -2.63
C ASP A 40 -5.32 -15.96 -3.49
N LYS A 41 -6.40 -15.19 -3.52
CA LYS A 41 -6.46 -13.89 -4.20
C LYS A 41 -5.49 -12.87 -3.60
N HIS A 42 -5.39 -12.82 -2.29
CA HIS A 42 -4.46 -11.94 -1.59
C HIS A 42 -3.00 -12.33 -1.87
N ALA A 43 -2.66 -13.62 -1.85
CA ALA A 43 -1.33 -14.11 -2.18
C ALA A 43 -0.93 -13.77 -3.61
N LEU A 44 -1.85 -13.97 -4.58
CA LEU A 44 -1.62 -13.61 -5.98
C LEU A 44 -1.39 -12.11 -6.14
N TRP A 45 -2.25 -11.28 -5.54
CA TRP A 45 -2.10 -9.81 -5.59
C TRP A 45 -0.77 -9.35 -5.01
N ARG A 46 -0.38 -9.87 -3.85
CA ARG A 46 0.92 -9.55 -3.24
C ARG A 46 2.10 -9.94 -4.12
N SER A 47 2.06 -11.10 -4.76
CA SER A 47 3.08 -11.52 -5.72
C SER A 47 3.17 -10.54 -6.89
N GLN A 48 2.03 -10.17 -7.48
CA GLN A 48 1.98 -9.22 -8.60
C GLN A 48 2.57 -7.85 -8.22
N VAL A 49 2.24 -7.32 -7.04
CA VAL A 49 2.79 -6.05 -6.56
C VAL A 49 4.29 -6.18 -6.30
N SER A 50 4.72 -7.25 -5.64
CA SER A 50 6.13 -7.48 -5.32
C SER A 50 6.98 -7.62 -6.58
N ASP A 51 6.51 -8.36 -7.58
CA ASP A 51 7.20 -8.56 -8.85
C ASP A 51 7.33 -7.26 -9.63
N ALA A 52 6.25 -6.47 -9.72
CA ALA A 52 6.27 -5.17 -10.38
C ALA A 52 7.19 -4.18 -9.68
N ALA A 53 7.15 -4.12 -8.34
CA ALA A 53 8.03 -3.28 -7.55
C ALA A 53 9.51 -3.69 -7.71
N ASN A 54 9.81 -5.00 -7.71
CA ASN A 54 11.15 -5.50 -7.90
C ASN A 54 11.70 -5.18 -9.30
N ALA A 55 10.87 -5.28 -10.32
CA ALA A 55 11.24 -4.89 -11.68
C ALA A 55 11.50 -3.37 -11.78
N ALA A 56 10.63 -2.54 -11.19
CA ALA A 56 10.73 -1.10 -11.26
C ALA A 56 11.92 -0.53 -10.48
N ARG A 57 12.24 -1.12 -9.32
CA ARG A 57 13.33 -0.62 -8.48
C ARG A 57 14.73 -0.85 -9.06
N GLY A 58 14.91 -1.86 -9.89
CA GLY A 58 16.25 -2.27 -10.35
C GLY A 58 17.17 -2.59 -9.16
N LYS A 59 18.18 -1.75 -8.94
CA LYS A 59 19.11 -1.86 -7.80
C LYS A 59 18.76 -0.95 -6.62
N THR A 60 17.76 -0.09 -6.76
CA THR A 60 17.38 0.87 -5.72
C THR A 60 16.73 0.18 -4.54
N GLN A 61 17.13 0.57 -3.34
CA GLN A 61 16.47 0.30 -2.09
C GLN A 61 16.51 1.57 -1.24
N PHE A 62 15.35 2.10 -0.91
CA PHE A 62 15.28 3.27 -0.04
C PHE A 62 15.76 2.93 1.38
N ALA A 63 16.69 3.72 1.88
CA ALA A 63 17.29 3.52 3.20
C ALA A 63 16.68 4.42 4.28
N GLY A 64 16.15 5.56 3.88
CA GLY A 64 15.54 6.59 4.73
C GLY A 64 14.01 6.57 4.71
N PRO A 65 13.38 7.65 5.21
CA PRO A 65 11.94 7.81 5.16
C PRO A 65 11.44 7.89 3.72
N VAL A 66 10.28 7.29 3.47
CA VAL A 66 9.62 7.31 2.16
C VAL A 66 8.18 7.76 2.26
N GLY A 67 7.69 8.39 1.19
CA GLY A 67 6.26 8.57 0.97
C GLY A 67 5.74 7.55 -0.03
N VAL A 68 4.47 7.16 0.10
CA VAL A 68 3.81 6.18 -0.77
C VAL A 68 2.45 6.69 -1.22
N SER A 69 2.20 6.70 -2.51
CA SER A 69 0.88 6.99 -3.07
C SER A 69 0.39 5.78 -3.89
N VAL A 70 -0.83 5.35 -3.63
CA VAL A 70 -1.46 4.22 -4.31
C VAL A 70 -2.83 4.63 -4.83
N VAL A 71 -3.05 4.44 -6.13
CA VAL A 71 -4.37 4.55 -6.75
C VAL A 71 -4.81 3.15 -7.15
N PHE A 72 -5.84 2.64 -6.49
CA PHE A 72 -6.46 1.36 -6.82
C PHE A 72 -7.54 1.55 -7.88
N TYR A 73 -7.49 0.76 -8.95
CA TYR A 73 -8.51 0.69 -10.00
C TYR A 73 -9.27 -0.62 -9.86
N LEU A 74 -10.50 -0.52 -9.36
CA LEU A 74 -11.34 -1.65 -9.00
C LEU A 74 -12.46 -1.86 -10.02
N PRO A 75 -12.98 -3.08 -10.18
CA PRO A 75 -14.05 -3.34 -11.14
C PRO A 75 -15.29 -2.51 -10.87
N LEU A 76 -15.86 -1.93 -11.94
CA LEU A 76 -17.16 -1.26 -11.88
C LEU A 76 -18.25 -2.31 -11.78
N PRO A 77 -19.16 -2.24 -10.78
CA PRO A 77 -20.22 -3.22 -10.65
C PRO A 77 -21.22 -3.09 -11.81
N ALA A 78 -21.56 -4.21 -12.43
CA ALA A 78 -22.54 -4.23 -13.52
C ALA A 78 -23.94 -3.78 -13.08
N SER A 79 -24.27 -3.95 -11.79
CA SER A 79 -25.54 -3.50 -11.20
C SER A 79 -25.68 -1.98 -11.07
N ASP A 80 -24.59 -1.24 -11.11
CA ASP A 80 -24.59 0.22 -10.98
C ASP A 80 -23.44 0.84 -11.80
N PRO A 81 -23.62 0.94 -13.12
CA PRO A 81 -22.58 1.46 -14.02
C PRO A 81 -22.35 2.98 -13.87
N HIS A 82 -23.23 3.68 -13.16
CA HIS A 82 -23.13 5.13 -12.93
C HIS A 82 -22.45 5.50 -11.62
N ARG A 83 -22.09 4.53 -10.79
CA ARG A 83 -21.40 4.79 -9.53
C ARG A 83 -20.07 5.52 -9.77
N THR A 84 -19.85 6.61 -9.05
CA THR A 84 -18.69 7.51 -9.26
C THR A 84 -17.55 7.27 -8.31
N LEU A 85 -17.83 7.12 -7.02
CA LEU A 85 -16.80 6.89 -6.00
C LEU A 85 -16.84 5.45 -5.48
N HIS A 86 -15.68 4.86 -5.32
CA HIS A 86 -15.57 3.51 -4.78
C HIS A 86 -15.66 3.53 -3.25
N ALA A 87 -16.88 3.45 -2.73
CA ALA A 87 -17.19 3.47 -1.30
C ALA A 87 -17.65 2.10 -0.75
N THR A 88 -17.22 1.02 -1.40
CA THR A 88 -17.51 -0.37 -1.00
C THR A 88 -16.22 -1.14 -0.76
N ARG A 89 -16.32 -2.42 -0.40
CA ARG A 89 -15.14 -3.29 -0.24
C ARG A 89 -14.32 -3.39 -1.54
N PRO A 90 -13.00 -3.59 -1.44
CA PRO A 90 -12.19 -3.74 -0.23
C PRO A 90 -11.99 -2.43 0.54
N ASP A 91 -11.73 -2.54 1.86
CA ASP A 91 -11.39 -1.41 2.71
C ASP A 91 -10.03 -0.84 2.27
N ALA A 92 -9.92 0.50 2.23
CA ALA A 92 -8.74 1.16 1.72
C ALA A 92 -7.47 0.84 2.52
N ASP A 93 -7.58 0.79 3.86
CA ASP A 93 -6.48 0.45 4.76
C ASP A 93 -5.98 -0.99 4.57
N LYS A 94 -6.90 -1.94 4.37
CA LYS A 94 -6.54 -3.36 4.14
C LYS A 94 -5.93 -3.59 2.77
N ALA A 95 -6.41 -2.89 1.75
CA ALA A 95 -5.81 -2.92 0.42
C ALA A 95 -4.42 -2.29 0.43
N LEU A 96 -4.27 -1.16 1.12
CA LEU A 96 -3.00 -0.47 1.28
C LEU A 96 -1.97 -1.33 2.03
N ARG A 97 -2.35 -1.97 3.13
CA ARG A 97 -1.45 -2.84 3.90
C ARG A 97 -0.86 -3.94 3.03
N SER A 98 -1.67 -4.54 2.17
CA SER A 98 -1.20 -5.54 1.21
C SER A 98 -0.10 -5.00 0.29
N VAL A 99 -0.22 -3.75 -0.14
CA VAL A 99 0.82 -3.08 -0.96
C VAL A 99 2.08 -2.82 -0.14
N LEU A 100 1.97 -2.22 1.05
CA LEU A 100 3.13 -1.89 1.90
C LEU A 100 3.96 -3.14 2.24
N ASP A 101 3.31 -4.23 2.62
CA ASP A 101 3.97 -5.53 2.84
C ASP A 101 4.71 -6.01 1.58
N SER A 102 4.14 -5.77 0.41
CA SER A 102 4.74 -6.17 -0.87
C SER A 102 5.94 -5.31 -1.25
N LEU A 103 5.93 -4.01 -0.91
CA LEU A 103 7.09 -3.12 -1.11
C LEU A 103 8.28 -3.59 -0.27
N THR A 104 8.04 -4.03 0.97
CA THR A 104 9.06 -4.64 1.82
C THR A 104 9.55 -5.97 1.23
N THR A 105 8.65 -6.85 0.81
CA THR A 105 8.99 -8.15 0.21
C THR A 105 9.83 -7.99 -1.07
N SER A 106 9.54 -6.97 -1.88
CA SER A 106 10.30 -6.68 -3.11
C SER A 106 11.71 -6.11 -2.83
N GLY A 107 11.97 -5.65 -1.61
CA GLY A 107 13.20 -4.97 -1.24
C GLY A 107 13.29 -3.52 -1.70
N LEU A 108 12.19 -2.90 -2.16
CA LEU A 108 12.16 -1.48 -2.49
C LEU A 108 12.31 -0.61 -1.23
N VAL A 109 11.68 -1.01 -0.13
CA VAL A 109 11.92 -0.50 1.22
C VAL A 109 12.45 -1.63 2.10
N ARG A 110 13.15 -1.30 3.17
CA ARG A 110 13.66 -2.31 4.13
C ARG A 110 12.57 -2.79 5.07
N ASP A 111 11.70 -1.85 5.45
CA ASP A 111 10.64 -2.07 6.43
C ASP A 111 9.53 -1.05 6.19
N ASP A 112 8.27 -1.44 6.40
CA ASP A 112 7.11 -0.55 6.23
C ASP A 112 7.10 0.61 7.23
N SER A 113 7.82 0.52 8.35
CA SER A 113 8.03 1.62 9.30
C SER A 113 8.77 2.84 8.71
N GLN A 114 9.45 2.68 7.56
CA GLN A 114 10.03 3.80 6.83
C GLN A 114 8.98 4.73 6.20
N VAL A 115 7.74 4.27 6.06
CA VAL A 115 6.67 5.03 5.40
C VAL A 115 6.14 6.09 6.36
N TYR A 116 6.52 7.36 6.13
CA TYR A 116 6.08 8.49 6.96
C TYR A 116 4.79 9.13 6.46
N GLU A 117 4.53 9.02 5.17
CA GLU A 117 3.35 9.58 4.52
C GLU A 117 2.76 8.57 3.57
N VAL A 118 1.43 8.45 3.58
CA VAL A 118 0.73 7.56 2.68
C VAL A 118 -0.55 8.18 2.17
N LYS A 119 -0.81 7.99 0.86
CA LYS A 119 -2.07 8.33 0.23
C LYS A 119 -2.62 7.11 -0.49
N ALA A 120 -3.85 6.74 -0.19
CA ALA A 120 -4.57 5.67 -0.88
C ALA A 120 -5.88 6.20 -1.46
N THR A 121 -6.10 5.94 -2.73
CA THR A 121 -7.31 6.33 -3.45
C THR A 121 -7.90 5.11 -4.12
N LYS A 122 -9.21 4.91 -4.02
CA LYS A 122 -9.94 3.85 -4.72
C LYS A 122 -10.79 4.46 -5.82
N LEU A 123 -10.57 4.03 -7.04
CA LEU A 123 -11.32 4.43 -8.21
C LEU A 123 -11.94 3.20 -8.90
N TYR A 124 -12.95 3.41 -9.71
CA TYR A 124 -13.42 2.38 -10.63
C TYR A 124 -12.61 2.39 -11.92
N ALA A 125 -12.27 1.19 -12.40
CA ALA A 125 -11.74 1.02 -13.74
C ALA A 125 -12.88 1.24 -14.75
N ARG A 126 -12.87 2.41 -15.41
CA ARG A 126 -13.88 2.84 -16.38
C ARG A 126 -13.28 2.96 -17.77
N ASP A 127 -14.13 2.99 -18.77
CA ASP A 127 -13.77 3.36 -20.15
C ASP A 127 -12.58 2.55 -20.70
N GLY A 128 -12.58 1.25 -20.41
CA GLY A 128 -11.51 0.35 -20.86
C GLY A 128 -10.22 0.41 -20.02
N HIS A 129 -10.23 1.15 -18.91
CA HIS A 129 -9.10 1.14 -17.99
C HIS A 129 -8.94 -0.24 -17.34
N TRP A 130 -7.71 -0.70 -17.17
CA TRP A 130 -7.39 -1.96 -16.51
C TRP A 130 -7.67 -1.89 -15.00
N THR A 131 -7.90 -3.04 -14.39
CA THR A 131 -7.94 -3.18 -12.93
C THR A 131 -6.55 -3.42 -12.38
N GLY A 132 -6.29 -2.91 -11.17
CA GLY A 132 -4.97 -3.03 -10.54
C GLY A 132 -4.65 -1.83 -9.65
N ALA A 133 -3.40 -1.39 -9.68
CA ALA A 133 -2.98 -0.20 -8.95
C ALA A 133 -1.83 0.53 -9.66
N SER A 134 -1.85 1.87 -9.60
CA SER A 134 -0.68 2.70 -9.85
C SER A 134 -0.03 3.06 -8.52
N ILE A 135 1.26 2.80 -8.38
CA ILE A 135 2.01 2.96 -7.16
C ILE A 135 3.19 3.90 -7.39
N GLN A 136 3.35 4.86 -6.50
CA GLN A 136 4.47 5.79 -6.48
C GLN A 136 5.12 5.76 -5.10
N VAL A 137 6.43 5.61 -5.07
CA VAL A 137 7.25 5.65 -3.86
C VAL A 137 8.35 6.68 -4.07
N TRP A 138 8.53 7.59 -3.12
CA TRP A 138 9.55 8.64 -3.21
C TRP A 138 10.38 8.73 -1.94
N ASP A 139 11.64 9.12 -2.12
CA ASP A 139 12.55 9.46 -1.02
C ASP A 139 12.09 10.75 -0.34
N ALA A 140 11.88 10.69 0.96
CA ALA A 140 11.42 11.79 1.79
C ALA A 140 12.52 12.39 2.69
N SER A 141 13.77 12.11 2.42
CA SER A 141 14.89 12.60 3.23
C SER A 141 14.99 14.14 3.26
N GLU A 142 14.59 14.82 2.17
CA GLU A 142 14.52 16.28 2.12
C GLU A 142 13.42 16.81 3.06
N ASP A 143 12.28 16.15 3.14
CA ASP A 143 11.20 16.50 4.07
C ASP A 143 11.66 16.36 5.52
N GLU A 144 12.36 15.28 5.85
CA GLU A 144 12.93 15.08 7.17
C GLU A 144 13.87 16.23 7.56
N LEU A 145 14.74 16.65 6.65
CA LEU A 145 15.67 17.77 6.90
C LEU A 145 14.91 19.08 7.13
N ARG A 146 13.86 19.34 6.35
CA ARG A 146 13.00 20.52 6.51
C ARG A 146 12.32 20.52 7.89
N TYR A 147 11.66 19.44 8.28
CA TYR A 147 11.00 19.32 9.60
C TYR A 147 11.98 19.46 10.77
N ARG A 148 13.19 18.92 10.64
CA ARG A 148 14.25 19.11 11.65
C ARG A 148 14.66 20.57 11.79
N ALA A 149 14.80 21.30 10.69
CA ALA A 149 15.16 22.72 10.70
C ALA A 149 14.05 23.57 11.34
N GLU A 150 12.80 23.33 10.99
CA GLU A 150 11.62 24.00 11.55
C GLU A 150 11.50 23.75 13.06
N SER A 151 11.66 22.52 13.50
CA SER A 151 11.62 22.15 14.92
C SER A 151 12.71 22.84 15.73
N LYS A 152 13.94 22.93 15.20
CA LYS A 152 15.04 23.65 15.85
C LYS A 152 14.77 25.15 15.95
N ALA A 153 14.21 25.76 14.89
CA ALA A 153 13.84 27.18 14.89
C ALA A 153 12.74 27.47 15.93
N ALA A 154 11.69 26.64 15.99
CA ALA A 154 10.62 26.78 16.97
C ALA A 154 11.11 26.62 18.42
N SER A 155 12.07 25.73 18.66
CA SER A 155 12.66 25.55 20.00
C SER A 155 13.52 26.75 20.44
N ARG A 156 14.21 27.44 19.50
CA ARG A 156 14.97 28.65 19.78
C ARG A 156 14.08 29.85 20.06
N ALA A 157 12.96 29.98 19.40
CA ALA A 157 12.00 31.09 19.58
C ALA A 157 11.26 31.04 20.94
N LYS A 158 11.26 29.90 21.64
CA LYS A 158 10.63 29.73 22.96
C LYS A 158 11.58 29.98 24.14
N ARG A 159 12.83 30.30 23.89
CA ARG A 159 13.85 30.65 24.88
C ARG A 159 14.08 32.15 24.93
#